data_9bf96f7b0c03f447ada76808d58ad25f
#
_entry.id   9bf96f7b0c03f447ada76808d58ad25f
#
_cell.length_a   1.000
_cell.length_b   1.000
_cell.length_c   1.000
_cell.angle_alpha   90.00
_cell.angle_beta   90.00
_cell.angle_gamma   90.00
#
_symmetry.space_group_name_H-M   'P 1'
#
loop_
_entity.id
_entity.type
_entity.pdbx_description
1 polymer ?
#
loop_
_entity_poly.entity_id
_entity_poly.type
_entity_poly.pdbx_seq_one_letter_code
_entity_poly.pdbx_strand_id
1 'polypeptide(L)'
;MRTETKEFFEYTKSLPFKDITHFWDIPYKEMLDEVKSVDERYWRRPFDADNDQIDRMKLDDSKSVNHYPGMKGDLIEAHGWKSLCFLNETGDSKDQITRFPPVFNTAGDYKETLKYFLNNRKWTNVSDFSPTLVKFFKEVISKYMHVGQIFVTRLESGGVITEHNDIPEDSKHLLDGEQVHMFDMLNTFNLCLNHVKSCYSVFDNKVMPAYDGCLRWTNVGKKHWVVNMNRKPQYQIIWQGIYKKQFRQLVMENK
;
A
#
# COMPACT_ATOMS: atom_id res chain seq x y z
N MET A 1 -8.97 -2.76 -24.71
CA MET A 1 -9.53 -2.49 -23.35
C MET A 1 -11.00 -2.14 -23.48
N ARG A 2 -11.88 -2.62 -22.60
CA ARG A 2 -13.30 -2.25 -22.61
C ARG A 2 -13.44 -0.75 -22.28
N THR A 3 -14.40 -0.06 -22.89
CA THR A 3 -14.63 1.38 -22.70
C THR A 3 -14.74 1.78 -21.23
N GLU A 4 -15.53 1.03 -20.42
CA GLU A 4 -15.69 1.25 -18.98
C GLU A 4 -14.36 1.19 -18.19
N THR A 5 -13.45 0.30 -18.58
CA THR A 5 -12.13 0.16 -17.94
C THR A 5 -11.25 1.37 -18.27
N LYS A 6 -11.32 1.86 -19.51
CA LYS A 6 -10.58 3.04 -19.94
C LYS A 6 -11.06 4.30 -19.21
N GLU A 7 -12.38 4.51 -19.14
CA GLU A 7 -12.96 5.64 -18.41
C GLU A 7 -12.58 5.64 -16.92
N PHE A 8 -12.57 4.46 -16.28
CA PHE A 8 -12.12 4.32 -14.90
C PHE A 8 -10.67 4.75 -14.73
N PHE A 9 -9.76 4.29 -15.59
CA PHE A 9 -8.34 4.63 -15.50
C PHE A 9 -8.10 6.12 -15.78
N GLU A 10 -8.74 6.71 -16.77
CA GLU A 10 -8.63 8.14 -17.03
C GLU A 10 -9.11 8.97 -15.83
N TYR A 11 -10.19 8.53 -15.18
CA TYR A 11 -10.70 9.19 -13.98
C TYR A 11 -9.71 9.09 -12.82
N THR A 12 -9.26 7.90 -12.48
CA THR A 12 -8.37 7.68 -11.32
C THR A 12 -6.99 8.29 -11.51
N LYS A 13 -6.45 8.28 -12.72
CA LYS A 13 -5.15 8.86 -13.07
C LYS A 13 -5.06 10.37 -12.79
N SER A 14 -6.16 11.07 -12.91
CA SER A 14 -6.23 12.51 -12.65
C SER A 14 -6.20 12.88 -11.18
N LEU A 15 -6.45 11.92 -10.27
CA LEU A 15 -6.59 12.16 -8.84
C LEU A 15 -5.30 11.82 -8.08
N PRO A 16 -4.86 12.64 -7.13
CA PRO A 16 -3.79 12.27 -6.19
C PRO A 16 -4.29 11.28 -5.13
N PHE A 17 -5.55 11.42 -4.71
CA PHE A 17 -6.25 10.54 -3.77
C PHE A 17 -7.77 10.73 -3.90
N LYS A 18 -8.53 9.78 -3.35
CA LYS A 18 -9.99 9.88 -3.19
C LYS A 18 -10.40 9.27 -1.85
N ASP A 19 -11.23 9.98 -1.09
CA ASP A 19 -11.91 9.42 0.09
C ASP A 19 -13.01 8.47 -0.36
N ILE A 20 -12.94 7.24 0.11
CA ILE A 20 -13.87 6.15 -0.19
C ILE A 20 -14.40 5.48 1.08
N THR A 21 -14.32 6.18 2.20
CA THR A 21 -14.72 5.66 3.52
C THR A 21 -16.18 5.18 3.53
N HIS A 22 -17.04 5.91 2.82
CA HIS A 22 -18.48 5.60 2.77
C HIS A 22 -18.84 4.33 1.98
N PHE A 23 -17.87 3.68 1.33
CA PHE A 23 -18.15 2.45 0.58
C PHE A 23 -18.37 1.24 1.48
N TRP A 24 -17.82 1.26 2.70
CA TRP A 24 -17.87 0.12 3.61
C TRP A 24 -18.04 0.55 5.07
N ASP A 25 -18.69 -0.32 5.83
CA ASP A 25 -18.66 -0.24 7.29
C ASP A 25 -17.34 -0.82 7.80
N ILE A 26 -16.49 0.05 8.35
CA ILE A 26 -15.09 -0.28 8.69
C ILE A 26 -14.97 -0.37 10.22
N PRO A 27 -14.66 -1.54 10.79
CA PRO A 27 -14.47 -1.72 12.22
C PRO A 27 -13.09 -1.21 12.70
N TYR A 28 -12.77 0.05 12.39
CA TYR A 28 -11.42 0.61 12.58
C TYR A 28 -10.99 0.71 14.04
N LYS A 29 -11.93 0.85 14.98
CA LYS A 29 -11.64 0.95 16.43
C LYS A 29 -11.13 -0.39 16.95
N GLU A 30 -11.84 -1.45 16.64
CA GLU A 30 -11.48 -2.82 17.01
C GLU A 30 -10.13 -3.19 16.37
N MET A 31 -9.92 -2.86 15.10
CA MET A 31 -8.63 -3.07 14.42
C MET A 31 -7.49 -2.29 15.11
N LEU A 32 -7.75 -1.05 15.54
CA LEU A 32 -6.75 -0.24 16.23
C LEU A 32 -6.36 -0.86 17.58
N ASP A 33 -7.34 -1.33 18.36
CA ASP A 33 -7.09 -1.95 19.67
C ASP A 33 -6.30 -3.26 19.50
N GLU A 34 -6.68 -4.09 18.53
CA GLU A 34 -5.96 -5.32 18.19
C GLU A 34 -4.50 -5.02 17.79
N VAL A 35 -4.28 -4.06 16.89
CA VAL A 35 -2.95 -3.68 16.41
C VAL A 35 -2.06 -3.11 17.52
N LYS A 36 -2.63 -2.31 18.42
CA LYS A 36 -1.89 -1.77 19.58
C LYS A 36 -1.47 -2.84 20.57
N SER A 37 -2.18 -3.97 20.62
CA SER A 37 -1.85 -5.09 21.50
C SER A 37 -0.68 -5.94 21.00
N VAL A 38 -0.27 -5.78 19.73
CA VAL A 38 0.83 -6.54 19.15
C VAL A 38 2.15 -6.16 19.81
N ASP A 39 2.86 -7.17 20.31
CA ASP A 39 4.17 -7.00 20.98
C ASP A 39 5.16 -6.24 20.08
N GLU A 40 5.93 -5.34 20.70
CA GLU A 40 6.90 -4.47 20.01
C GLU A 40 7.96 -5.26 19.21
N ARG A 41 8.28 -6.48 19.62
CA ARG A 41 9.23 -7.36 18.91
C ARG A 41 8.82 -7.71 17.48
N TYR A 42 7.54 -7.58 17.12
CA TYR A 42 7.04 -7.84 15.76
C TYR A 42 7.10 -6.60 14.85
N TRP A 43 7.19 -5.41 15.45
CA TRP A 43 7.30 -4.17 14.70
C TRP A 43 8.70 -4.03 14.08
N ARG A 44 8.75 -3.69 12.80
CA ARG A 44 9.97 -3.54 12.03
C ARG A 44 10.16 -2.10 11.57
N ARG A 45 11.41 -1.72 11.39
CA ARG A 45 11.81 -0.47 10.74
C ARG A 45 12.21 -0.82 9.30
N PRO A 46 11.38 -0.54 8.29
CA PRO A 46 11.60 -1.03 6.92
C PRO A 46 12.91 -0.56 6.29
N PHE A 47 13.45 0.56 6.75
CA PHE A 47 14.66 1.19 6.21
C PHE A 47 15.80 1.28 7.25
N ASP A 48 15.75 0.50 8.32
CA ASP A 48 16.84 0.42 9.29
C ASP A 48 17.99 -0.41 8.73
N ALA A 49 19.22 0.11 8.83
CA ALA A 49 20.43 -0.57 8.34
C ALA A 49 20.66 -1.94 9.00
N ASP A 50 20.20 -2.15 10.22
CA ASP A 50 20.28 -3.42 10.94
C ASP A 50 19.16 -4.41 10.58
N ASN A 51 18.33 -4.07 9.61
CA ASN A 51 17.21 -4.91 9.23
C ASN A 51 17.64 -5.91 8.16
N ASP A 52 17.38 -7.22 8.40
CA ASP A 52 17.62 -8.32 7.46
C ASP A 52 17.07 -8.07 6.03
N GLN A 53 16.11 -7.15 5.89
CA GLN A 53 15.54 -6.77 4.60
C GLN A 53 16.51 -5.97 3.74
N ILE A 54 17.29 -5.08 4.33
CA ILE A 54 18.29 -4.30 3.61
C ILE A 54 19.35 -5.23 3.00
N ASP A 55 19.71 -6.28 3.73
CA ASP A 55 20.65 -7.27 3.22
C ASP A 55 20.08 -8.10 2.07
N ARG A 56 18.78 -8.36 2.09
CA ARG A 56 18.09 -9.02 0.96
C ARG A 56 17.92 -8.11 -0.26
N MET A 57 17.80 -6.80 -0.07
CA MET A 57 17.77 -5.81 -1.17
C MET A 57 19.13 -5.65 -1.84
N LYS A 58 20.23 -5.95 -1.12
CA LYS A 58 21.59 -5.90 -1.63
C LYS A 58 21.95 -7.05 -2.59
N LEU A 59 21.07 -7.99 -2.83
CA LEU A 59 21.31 -9.16 -3.69
C LEU A 59 21.53 -8.81 -5.16
N ASP A 60 21.38 -7.55 -5.55
CA ASP A 60 21.79 -7.05 -6.86
C ASP A 60 22.88 -5.99 -6.65
N ASP A 61 24.14 -6.40 -6.76
CA ASP A 61 25.33 -5.55 -6.57
C ASP A 61 25.37 -4.29 -7.45
N SER A 62 24.50 -4.21 -8.44
CA SER A 62 24.38 -3.05 -9.34
C SER A 62 23.41 -1.98 -8.83
N LYS A 63 22.69 -2.22 -7.72
CA LYS A 63 21.66 -1.34 -7.22
C LYS A 63 21.92 -0.93 -5.78
N SER A 64 21.90 0.39 -5.52
CA SER A 64 22.02 0.89 -4.16
C SER A 64 20.86 0.39 -3.29
N VAL A 65 21.12 0.25 -2.00
CA VAL A 65 20.20 -0.24 -0.96
C VAL A 65 18.82 0.47 -0.97
N ASN A 66 18.76 1.63 -1.60
CA ASN A 66 17.60 2.50 -1.65
C ASN A 66 16.81 2.41 -2.96
N HIS A 67 17.14 1.44 -3.81
CA HIS A 67 16.40 1.22 -5.05
C HIS A 67 15.46 0.02 -4.88
N TYR A 68 14.17 0.30 -4.71
CA TYR A 68 13.17 -0.65 -5.14
C TYR A 68 13.38 -0.91 -6.63
N PRO A 69 13.29 -2.16 -7.12
CA PRO A 69 13.32 -2.41 -8.54
C PRO A 69 12.27 -1.54 -9.24
N GLY A 70 12.71 -0.61 -10.06
CA GLY A 70 11.83 0.33 -10.76
C GLY A 70 11.83 1.76 -10.25
N MET A 71 12.41 2.06 -9.10
CA MET A 71 12.60 3.44 -8.66
C MET A 71 13.87 4.02 -9.28
N LYS A 72 13.71 4.95 -10.21
CA LYS A 72 14.72 5.95 -10.54
C LYS A 72 14.43 7.16 -9.67
N GLY A 73 15.23 7.42 -8.65
CA GLY A 73 15.03 8.62 -7.88
C GLY A 73 15.62 8.59 -6.50
N ASP A 74 15.32 9.62 -5.78
CA ASP A 74 15.88 9.99 -4.51
C ASP A 74 15.70 8.90 -3.45
N LEU A 75 16.66 8.82 -2.57
CA LEU A 75 16.63 8.02 -1.35
C LEU A 75 15.34 8.28 -0.57
N ILE A 76 14.52 7.25 -0.38
CA ILE A 76 13.44 7.33 0.58
C ILE A 76 14.08 7.28 1.97
N GLU A 77 14.09 8.39 2.65
CA GLU A 77 14.46 8.44 4.06
C GLU A 77 13.20 8.38 4.90
N ALA A 78 13.17 7.44 5.81
CA ALA A 78 12.08 7.32 6.78
C ALA A 78 12.63 7.26 8.20
N HIS A 79 12.18 8.18 9.03
CA HIS A 79 12.48 8.22 10.44
C HIS A 79 11.21 7.99 11.26
N GLY A 80 11.33 7.19 12.33
CA GLY A 80 10.20 6.92 13.21
C GLY A 80 9.06 6.14 12.55
N TRP A 81 9.33 5.45 11.45
CA TRP A 81 8.36 4.60 10.79
C TRP A 81 8.60 3.14 11.17
N LYS A 82 7.55 2.48 11.65
CA LYS A 82 7.52 1.05 11.92
C LYS A 82 6.35 0.40 11.21
N SER A 83 6.46 -0.88 10.92
CA SER A 83 5.38 -1.63 10.27
C SER A 83 5.25 -3.06 10.76
N LEU A 84 4.05 -3.60 10.59
CA LEU A 84 3.68 -5.01 10.72
C LEU A 84 3.18 -5.49 9.37
N CYS A 85 3.71 -6.56 8.84
CA CYS A 85 3.23 -7.15 7.60
C CYS A 85 2.24 -8.27 7.91
N PHE A 86 0.98 -8.12 7.48
CA PHE A 86 -0.10 -9.08 7.72
C PHE A 86 -0.29 -10.07 6.57
N LEU A 87 -0.05 -9.63 5.34
CA LEU A 87 -0.17 -10.46 4.15
C LEU A 87 1.00 -10.17 3.22
N ASN A 88 1.74 -11.19 2.84
CA ASN A 88 2.86 -11.09 1.90
C ASN A 88 3.07 -12.40 1.14
N GLU A 89 4.18 -12.50 0.43
CA GLU A 89 4.53 -13.66 -0.37
C GLU A 89 5.05 -14.84 0.48
N THR A 90 5.82 -14.56 1.51
CA THR A 90 6.49 -15.59 2.31
C THR A 90 5.66 -16.14 3.46
N GLY A 91 4.73 -15.37 4.00
CA GLY A 91 3.99 -15.67 5.23
C GLY A 91 4.79 -15.35 6.51
N ASP A 92 5.95 -14.75 6.39
CA ASP A 92 6.75 -14.24 7.51
C ASP A 92 6.55 -12.74 7.68
N SER A 93 6.09 -12.29 8.84
CA SER A 93 5.87 -10.88 9.14
C SER A 93 7.16 -10.04 9.14
N LYS A 94 8.31 -10.69 9.23
CA LYS A 94 9.62 -10.03 9.11
C LYS A 94 9.92 -9.62 7.68
N ASP A 95 9.32 -10.30 6.70
CA ASP A 95 9.48 -9.98 5.30
C ASP A 95 8.52 -8.86 4.89
N GLN A 96 9.04 -7.65 4.83
CA GLN A 96 8.27 -6.45 4.51
C GLN A 96 8.58 -5.90 3.12
N ILE A 97 9.35 -6.63 2.32
CA ILE A 97 9.66 -6.24 0.96
C ILE A 97 8.41 -6.36 0.10
N THR A 98 8.01 -5.26 -0.52
CA THR A 98 7.00 -5.30 -1.57
C THR A 98 7.61 -5.97 -2.79
N ARG A 99 7.17 -7.20 -3.05
CA ARG A 99 7.59 -7.94 -4.25
C ARG A 99 6.56 -7.78 -5.32
N PHE A 100 6.99 -7.16 -6.41
CA PHE A 100 6.22 -7.15 -7.63
C PHE A 100 6.49 -8.46 -8.39
N PRO A 101 5.45 -9.02 -9.04
CA PRO A 101 5.67 -10.17 -9.92
C PRO A 101 6.79 -9.87 -10.92
N PRO A 102 7.65 -10.85 -11.24
CA PRO A 102 8.71 -10.67 -12.24
C PRO A 102 8.21 -10.13 -13.59
N VAL A 103 6.98 -10.45 -13.93
CA VAL A 103 6.28 -9.96 -15.13
C VAL A 103 6.13 -8.43 -15.19
N PHE A 104 6.15 -7.72 -14.06
CA PHE A 104 6.16 -6.26 -14.06
C PHE A 104 7.44 -5.67 -14.66
N ASN A 105 8.55 -6.39 -14.56
CA ASN A 105 9.82 -5.95 -15.14
C ASN A 105 9.94 -6.26 -16.64
N THR A 106 9.05 -7.07 -17.19
CA THR A 106 9.15 -7.62 -18.56
C THR A 106 7.96 -7.28 -19.46
N ALA A 107 7.13 -6.30 -19.11
CA ALA A 107 5.87 -6.02 -19.82
C ALA A 107 4.94 -7.26 -19.88
N GLY A 108 4.89 -8.02 -18.79
CA GLY A 108 4.12 -9.25 -18.70
C GLY A 108 2.61 -9.06 -18.81
N ASP A 109 1.93 -10.14 -19.16
CA ASP A 109 0.48 -10.19 -19.31
C ASP A 109 -0.22 -9.99 -17.95
N TYR A 110 -1.31 -9.24 -17.94
CA TYR A 110 -2.19 -9.05 -16.77
C TYR A 110 -2.64 -10.38 -16.15
N LYS A 111 -2.91 -11.40 -16.96
CA LYS A 111 -3.32 -12.73 -16.48
C LYS A 111 -2.22 -13.42 -15.68
N GLU A 112 -0.97 -13.28 -16.08
CA GLU A 112 0.17 -13.84 -15.34
C GLU A 112 0.38 -13.10 -14.03
N THR A 113 0.28 -11.78 -14.03
CA THR A 113 0.32 -10.96 -12.83
C THR A 113 -0.76 -11.35 -11.85
N LEU A 114 -2.01 -11.47 -12.32
CA LEU A 114 -3.12 -11.90 -11.50
C LEU A 114 -2.92 -13.30 -10.93
N LYS A 115 -2.47 -14.25 -11.74
CA LYS A 115 -2.14 -15.61 -11.31
C LYS A 115 -1.06 -15.62 -10.23
N TYR A 116 -0.04 -14.78 -10.37
CA TYR A 116 1.00 -14.64 -9.37
C TYR A 116 0.44 -14.14 -8.04
N PHE A 117 -0.36 -13.06 -8.05
CA PHE A 117 -1.00 -12.53 -6.84
C PHE A 117 -1.91 -13.54 -6.15
N LEU A 118 -2.68 -14.31 -6.90
CA LEU A 118 -3.58 -15.31 -6.36
C LEU A 118 -2.86 -16.50 -5.69
N ASN A 119 -1.70 -16.88 -6.22
CA ASN A 119 -1.00 -18.10 -5.79
C ASN A 119 0.10 -17.84 -4.75
N ASN A 120 0.57 -16.60 -4.61
CA ASN A 120 1.76 -16.30 -3.84
C ASN A 120 1.51 -15.32 -2.67
N ARG A 121 0.30 -15.36 -2.08
CA ARG A 121 -0.02 -14.55 -0.91
C ARG A 121 -0.41 -15.40 0.28
N LYS A 122 0.23 -15.14 1.41
CA LYS A 122 0.04 -15.86 2.66
C LYS A 122 -0.17 -14.89 3.81
N TRP A 123 -1.12 -15.20 4.66
CA TRP A 123 -1.25 -14.53 5.95
C TRP A 123 -0.01 -14.85 6.80
N THR A 124 0.51 -13.85 7.47
CA THR A 124 1.70 -13.99 8.29
C THR A 124 1.36 -14.42 9.72
N ASN A 125 2.38 -14.72 10.49
CA ASN A 125 2.26 -15.09 11.90
C ASN A 125 1.68 -13.99 12.82
N VAL A 126 1.63 -12.73 12.39
CA VAL A 126 0.98 -11.64 13.15
C VAL A 126 -0.51 -11.52 12.87
N SER A 127 -1.04 -12.24 11.90
CA SER A 127 -2.46 -12.20 11.54
C SER A 127 -3.37 -12.68 12.67
N ASP A 128 -2.89 -13.59 13.52
CA ASP A 128 -3.65 -14.13 14.64
C ASP A 128 -3.90 -13.08 15.74
N PHE A 129 -3.11 -12.01 15.78
CA PHE A 129 -3.29 -10.91 16.73
C PHE A 129 -4.36 -9.90 16.31
N SER A 130 -4.83 -9.96 15.06
CA SER A 130 -5.80 -8.99 14.53
C SER A 130 -6.90 -9.67 13.72
N PRO A 131 -7.75 -10.48 14.37
CA PRO A 131 -8.81 -11.23 13.71
C PRO A 131 -9.84 -10.36 13.01
N THR A 132 -10.16 -9.18 13.56
CA THR A 132 -11.08 -8.21 12.94
C THR A 132 -10.54 -7.68 11.62
N LEU A 133 -9.25 -7.33 11.59
CA LEU A 133 -8.57 -6.93 10.35
C LEU A 133 -8.62 -8.04 9.32
N VAL A 134 -8.22 -9.25 9.69
CA VAL A 134 -8.22 -10.41 8.78
C VAL A 134 -9.61 -10.69 8.24
N LYS A 135 -10.65 -10.65 9.09
CA LYS A 135 -12.04 -10.83 8.70
C LYS A 135 -12.49 -9.76 7.69
N PHE A 136 -12.20 -8.49 7.95
CA PHE A 136 -12.53 -7.38 7.05
C PHE A 136 -11.94 -7.59 5.66
N PHE A 137 -10.67 -7.97 5.56
CA PHE A 137 -10.04 -8.24 4.27
C PHE A 137 -10.63 -9.47 3.57
N LYS A 138 -10.89 -10.57 4.30
CA LYS A 138 -11.45 -11.80 3.74
C LYS A 138 -12.90 -11.66 3.31
N GLU A 139 -13.73 -10.96 4.07
CA GLU A 139 -15.18 -10.93 3.87
C GLU A 139 -15.67 -9.69 3.12
N VAL A 140 -14.94 -8.58 3.20
CA VAL A 140 -15.34 -7.32 2.55
C VAL A 140 -14.41 -6.99 1.38
N ILE A 141 -13.14 -6.70 1.63
CA ILE A 141 -12.22 -6.19 0.61
C ILE A 141 -11.99 -7.19 -0.52
N SER A 142 -11.91 -8.48 -0.21
CA SER A 142 -11.70 -9.53 -1.21
C SER A 142 -12.80 -9.59 -2.29
N LYS A 143 -14.00 -9.06 -2.04
CA LYS A 143 -15.07 -8.98 -3.04
C LYS A 143 -14.75 -7.97 -4.14
N TYR A 144 -13.96 -6.96 -3.81
CA TYR A 144 -13.69 -5.80 -4.67
C TYR A 144 -12.30 -5.83 -5.31
N MET A 145 -11.35 -6.55 -4.72
CA MET A 145 -9.99 -6.62 -5.23
C MET A 145 -9.28 -7.92 -4.87
N HIS A 146 -8.25 -8.23 -5.64
CA HIS A 146 -7.24 -9.24 -5.30
C HIS A 146 -6.17 -8.53 -4.48
N VAL A 147 -6.14 -8.78 -3.18
CA VAL A 147 -5.22 -8.12 -2.25
C VAL A 147 -3.81 -8.67 -2.44
N GLY A 148 -2.85 -7.78 -2.64
CA GLY A 148 -1.46 -8.15 -2.85
C GLY A 148 -0.65 -8.21 -1.57
N GLN A 149 -0.64 -7.11 -0.81
CA GLN A 149 0.11 -7.00 0.44
C GLN A 149 -0.65 -6.11 1.42
N ILE A 150 -0.55 -6.42 2.71
CA ILE A 150 -1.19 -5.65 3.77
C ILE A 150 -0.15 -5.31 4.83
N PHE A 151 0.03 -4.01 5.07
CA PHE A 151 0.83 -3.50 6.18
C PHE A 151 -0.05 -2.73 7.16
N VAL A 152 0.28 -2.84 8.44
CA VAL A 152 -0.07 -1.81 9.41
C VAL A 152 1.17 -1.00 9.67
N THR A 153 1.09 0.29 9.51
CA THR A 153 2.19 1.23 9.74
C THR A 153 1.93 2.04 10.99
N ARG A 154 3.00 2.37 11.70
CA ARG A 154 3.01 3.25 12.86
C ARG A 154 4.06 4.32 12.64
N LEU A 155 3.61 5.55 12.49
CA LEU A 155 4.50 6.70 12.40
C LEU A 155 4.60 7.35 13.78
N GLU A 156 5.75 7.24 14.39
CA GLU A 156 6.06 7.76 15.73
C GLU A 156 6.04 9.28 15.79
N SER A 157 6.12 9.82 17.00
CA SER A 157 6.34 11.25 17.23
C SER A 157 7.59 11.75 16.52
N GLY A 158 7.47 12.82 15.75
CA GLY A 158 8.57 13.36 14.94
C GLY A 158 8.92 12.51 13.72
N GLY A 159 8.13 11.48 13.44
CA GLY A 159 8.36 10.59 12.29
C GLY A 159 8.16 11.31 10.96
N VAL A 160 8.99 10.97 9.99
CA VAL A 160 8.98 11.55 8.64
C VAL A 160 9.22 10.44 7.63
N ILE A 161 8.49 10.50 6.52
CA ILE A 161 8.80 9.80 5.27
C ILE A 161 9.00 10.89 4.24
N THR A 162 10.21 10.99 3.66
CA THR A 162 10.57 12.06 2.73
C THR A 162 9.81 11.96 1.41
N GLU A 163 9.83 13.02 0.62
CA GLU A 163 9.13 13.08 -0.66
C GLU A 163 9.67 12.01 -1.62
N HIS A 164 8.77 11.19 -2.15
CA HIS A 164 9.06 10.13 -3.11
C HIS A 164 7.82 9.78 -3.94
N ASN A 165 8.00 8.90 -4.89
CA ASN A 165 6.94 8.19 -5.60
C ASN A 165 7.28 6.70 -5.64
N ASP A 166 6.29 5.85 -5.36
CA ASP A 166 6.51 4.39 -5.27
C ASP A 166 6.58 3.71 -6.64
N ILE A 167 6.03 4.34 -7.68
CA ILE A 167 5.94 3.79 -9.03
C ILE A 167 6.51 4.80 -10.01
N PRO A 168 7.56 4.44 -10.79
CA PRO A 168 8.11 5.29 -11.83
C PRO A 168 7.07 5.69 -12.86
N GLU A 169 7.14 6.93 -13.37
CA GLU A 169 6.20 7.47 -14.36
C GLU A 169 6.20 6.69 -15.69
N ASP A 170 7.31 6.01 -16.01
CA ASP A 170 7.51 5.24 -17.23
C ASP A 170 7.15 3.75 -17.08
N SER A 171 6.68 3.32 -15.91
CA SER A 171 6.27 1.94 -15.67
C SER A 171 5.00 1.58 -16.45
N LYS A 172 5.17 0.82 -17.53
CA LYS A 172 4.08 0.42 -18.42
C LYS A 172 3.97 -1.10 -18.51
N HIS A 173 2.75 -1.59 -18.60
CA HIS A 173 2.41 -3.01 -18.75
C HIS A 173 1.36 -3.18 -19.83
N LEU A 174 1.21 -4.43 -20.29
CA LEU A 174 0.16 -4.79 -21.24
C LEU A 174 -1.09 -5.25 -20.47
N LEU A 175 -2.20 -4.61 -20.73
CA LEU A 175 -3.53 -5.02 -20.28
C LEU A 175 -4.41 -5.19 -21.52
N ASP A 176 -4.88 -6.40 -21.79
CA ASP A 176 -5.68 -6.72 -22.96
C ASP A 176 -5.05 -6.22 -24.30
N GLY A 177 -3.71 -6.27 -24.39
CA GLY A 177 -2.95 -5.82 -25.57
C GLY A 177 -2.65 -4.32 -25.64
N GLU A 178 -3.14 -3.52 -24.69
CA GLU A 178 -2.86 -2.08 -24.59
C GLU A 178 -1.82 -1.79 -23.50
N GLN A 179 -0.96 -0.80 -23.76
CA GLN A 179 -0.04 -0.31 -22.74
C GLN A 179 -0.80 0.52 -21.70
N VAL A 180 -0.69 0.11 -20.44
CA VAL A 180 -1.21 0.83 -19.27
C VAL A 180 -0.08 1.10 -18.29
N HIS A 181 -0.24 2.13 -17.48
CA HIS A 181 0.70 2.39 -16.40
C HIS A 181 0.55 1.32 -15.29
N MET A 182 1.65 0.92 -14.65
CA MET A 182 1.62 -0.08 -13.55
C MET A 182 0.66 0.34 -12.45
N PHE A 183 0.57 1.62 -12.15
CA PHE A 183 -0.39 2.19 -11.22
C PHE A 183 -1.85 1.88 -11.58
N ASP A 184 -2.20 1.80 -12.86
CA ASP A 184 -3.55 1.47 -13.31
C ASP A 184 -3.95 0.01 -12.99
N MET A 185 -2.98 -0.83 -12.70
CA MET A 185 -3.17 -2.25 -12.36
C MET A 185 -3.04 -2.51 -10.86
N LEU A 186 -2.08 -1.87 -10.22
CA LEU A 186 -1.75 -2.07 -8.81
C LEU A 186 -1.98 -0.77 -8.02
N ASN A 187 -2.95 -0.78 -7.14
CA ASN A 187 -3.38 0.41 -6.42
C ASN A 187 -3.14 0.30 -4.94
N THR A 188 -2.88 1.44 -4.32
CA THR A 188 -2.61 1.57 -2.89
C THR A 188 -3.79 2.22 -2.18
N PHE A 189 -4.11 1.66 -1.04
CA PHE A 189 -5.17 2.10 -0.15
C PHE A 189 -4.59 2.41 1.21
N ASN A 190 -5.17 3.39 1.89
CA ASN A 190 -4.70 3.87 3.15
C ASN A 190 -5.88 4.11 4.10
N LEU A 191 -5.99 3.29 5.14
CA LEU A 191 -6.99 3.40 6.19
C LEU A 191 -6.35 4.02 7.44
N CYS A 192 -6.76 5.21 7.81
CA CYS A 192 -6.35 5.85 9.05
C CYS A 192 -7.07 5.22 10.25
N LEU A 193 -6.38 4.46 11.08
CA LEU A 193 -6.97 3.85 12.26
C LEU A 193 -7.18 4.86 13.39
N ASN A 194 -6.24 5.81 13.55
CA ASN A 194 -6.39 6.95 14.44
C ASN A 194 -5.82 8.21 13.80
N HIS A 195 -6.61 9.25 13.75
CA HIS A 195 -6.13 10.55 13.31
C HIS A 195 -5.40 11.26 14.46
N VAL A 196 -4.21 11.72 14.17
CA VAL A 196 -3.41 12.52 15.11
C VAL A 196 -3.25 13.92 14.53
N LYS A 197 -3.74 14.92 15.27
CA LYS A 197 -3.60 16.33 14.86
C LYS A 197 -2.14 16.64 14.57
N SER A 198 -1.87 17.37 13.49
CA SER A 198 -0.51 17.69 13.02
C SER A 198 0.27 16.47 12.50
N CYS A 199 -0.43 15.41 12.10
CA CYS A 199 0.12 14.37 11.23
C CYS A 199 -0.46 14.56 9.84
N TYR A 200 0.42 14.75 8.85
CA TYR A 200 0.03 15.08 7.47
C TYR A 200 0.60 14.06 6.50
N SER A 201 -0.24 13.63 5.58
CA SER A 201 0.16 12.95 4.35
C SER A 201 -0.16 13.87 3.18
N VAL A 202 0.83 14.13 2.34
CA VAL A 202 0.71 15.04 1.21
C VAL A 202 0.95 14.26 -0.08
N PHE A 203 0.06 14.42 -1.05
CA PHE A 203 0.14 13.81 -2.37
C PHE A 203 -0.05 14.89 -3.43
N ASP A 204 0.90 15.00 -4.35
CA ASP A 204 0.85 16.00 -5.43
C ASP A 204 0.58 17.43 -4.88
N ASN A 205 1.32 17.82 -3.83
CA ASN A 205 1.17 19.07 -3.09
C ASN A 205 -0.20 19.32 -2.44
N LYS A 206 -1.05 18.28 -2.32
CA LYS A 206 -2.35 18.37 -1.64
C LYS A 206 -2.32 17.57 -0.35
N VAL A 207 -2.74 18.20 0.75
CA VAL A 207 -2.90 17.52 2.03
C VAL A 207 -4.05 16.54 1.92
N MET A 208 -3.76 15.27 2.17
CA MET A 208 -4.76 14.22 2.18
C MET A 208 -5.63 14.33 3.44
N PRO A 209 -6.97 14.35 3.32
CA PRO A 209 -7.84 14.39 4.49
C PRO A 209 -7.58 13.18 5.38
N ALA A 210 -7.60 13.41 6.70
CA ALA A 210 -7.41 12.37 7.70
C ALA A 210 -8.37 12.57 8.88
N TYR A 211 -9.11 11.53 9.21
CA TYR A 211 -9.94 11.38 10.40
C TYR A 211 -9.96 9.90 10.79
N ASP A 212 -10.42 9.59 11.99
CA ASP A 212 -10.49 8.22 12.47
C ASP A 212 -11.39 7.36 11.56
N GLY A 213 -10.86 6.26 11.07
CA GLY A 213 -11.56 5.37 10.13
C GLY A 213 -11.58 5.85 8.68
N CYS A 214 -10.93 6.98 8.35
CA CYS A 214 -10.86 7.48 6.98
C CYS A 214 -10.11 6.50 6.06
N LEU A 215 -10.81 6.00 5.06
CA LEU A 215 -10.24 5.14 4.02
C LEU A 215 -10.06 5.92 2.72
N ARG A 216 -8.86 5.88 2.18
CA ARG A 216 -8.49 6.58 0.96
C ARG A 216 -7.85 5.65 -0.04
N TRP A 217 -8.24 5.78 -1.26
CA TRP A 217 -7.47 5.35 -2.40
C TRP A 217 -6.39 6.41 -2.69
N THR A 218 -5.15 5.99 -2.96
CA THR A 218 -4.01 6.90 -3.15
C THR A 218 -3.25 6.59 -4.42
N ASN A 219 -2.88 7.64 -5.15
CA ASN A 219 -2.05 7.55 -6.34
C ASN A 219 -0.57 7.65 -5.96
N VAL A 220 0.05 6.52 -5.66
CA VAL A 220 1.47 6.45 -5.26
C VAL A 220 2.46 6.68 -6.41
N GLY A 221 1.98 6.84 -7.63
CA GLY A 221 2.77 7.36 -8.75
C GLY A 221 2.98 8.87 -8.69
N LYS A 222 2.19 9.60 -7.87
CA LYS A 222 2.40 11.01 -7.58
C LYS A 222 3.39 11.18 -6.43
N LYS A 223 4.14 12.28 -6.47
CA LYS A 223 5.04 12.64 -5.37
C LYS A 223 4.26 12.76 -4.07
N HIS A 224 4.76 12.11 -3.03
CA HIS A 224 4.11 12.13 -1.73
C HIS A 224 5.12 12.03 -0.59
N TRP A 225 4.71 12.51 0.57
CA TRP A 225 5.46 12.48 1.81
C TRP A 225 4.53 12.47 3.02
N VAL A 226 5.06 12.08 4.18
CA VAL A 226 4.32 12.01 5.44
C VAL A 226 5.14 12.58 6.58
N VAL A 227 4.50 13.32 7.49
CA VAL A 227 5.13 13.81 8.71
C VAL A 227 4.18 13.74 9.89
N ASN A 228 4.67 13.31 11.03
CA ASN A 228 3.95 13.34 12.30
C ASN A 228 4.63 14.33 13.27
N MET A 229 4.10 15.53 13.36
CA MET A 229 4.58 16.56 14.30
C MET A 229 3.88 16.47 15.67
N ASN A 230 3.09 15.44 15.93
CA ASN A 230 2.43 15.23 17.20
C ASN A 230 3.29 14.38 18.14
N ARG A 231 2.95 14.38 19.42
CA ARG A 231 3.58 13.51 20.45
C ARG A 231 3.04 12.08 20.48
N LYS A 232 1.94 11.81 19.77
CA LYS A 232 1.30 10.49 19.72
C LYS A 232 1.59 9.82 18.37
N PRO A 233 1.77 8.50 18.34
CA PRO A 233 1.91 7.77 17.08
C PRO A 233 0.59 7.73 16.30
N GLN A 234 0.71 7.75 14.97
CA GLN A 234 -0.40 7.51 14.05
C GLN A 234 -0.30 6.11 13.49
N TYR A 235 -1.42 5.39 13.48
CA TYR A 235 -1.54 4.04 12.93
C TYR A 235 -2.38 4.09 11.65
N GLN A 236 -1.91 3.36 10.63
CA GLN A 236 -2.59 3.24 9.35
C GLN A 236 -2.49 1.81 8.84
N ILE A 237 -3.50 1.34 8.13
CA ILE A 237 -3.41 0.13 7.33
C ILE A 237 -3.17 0.55 5.89
N ILE A 238 -2.09 0.07 5.30
CA ILE A 238 -1.76 0.28 3.89
C ILE A 238 -1.83 -1.06 3.19
N TRP A 239 -2.53 -1.11 2.07
CA TRP A 239 -2.52 -2.31 1.24
C TRP A 239 -2.52 -1.98 -0.24
N GLN A 240 -2.06 -2.95 -0.99
CA GLN A 240 -2.03 -2.90 -2.45
C GLN A 240 -2.88 -4.03 -3.02
N GLY A 241 -3.42 -3.82 -4.20
CA GLY A 241 -4.22 -4.84 -4.84
C GLY A 241 -4.61 -4.52 -6.28
N ILE A 242 -5.14 -5.53 -6.95
CA ILE A 242 -5.64 -5.43 -8.32
C ILE A 242 -7.17 -5.37 -8.26
N TYR A 243 -7.75 -4.38 -8.89
CA TYR A 243 -9.19 -4.18 -8.90
C TYR A 243 -9.96 -5.32 -9.57
N LYS A 244 -11.08 -5.66 -8.96
CA LYS A 244 -12.14 -6.39 -9.62
C LYS A 244 -13.15 -5.43 -10.27
N LYS A 245 -14.00 -5.97 -11.13
CA LYS A 245 -15.06 -5.19 -11.80
C LYS A 245 -15.94 -4.44 -10.80
N GLN A 246 -16.29 -5.09 -9.70
CA GLN A 246 -17.15 -4.53 -8.65
C GLN A 246 -16.59 -3.23 -8.04
N PHE A 247 -15.27 -3.16 -7.83
CA PHE A 247 -14.65 -1.93 -7.32
C PHE A 247 -14.75 -0.79 -8.35
N ARG A 248 -14.44 -1.08 -9.61
CA ARG A 248 -14.54 -0.07 -10.67
C ARG A 248 -15.95 0.48 -10.80
N GLN A 249 -16.95 -0.38 -10.76
CA GLN A 249 -18.36 0.04 -10.78
C GLN A 249 -18.67 0.95 -9.59
N LEU A 250 -18.32 0.53 -8.38
CA LEU A 250 -18.55 1.30 -7.15
C LEU A 250 -17.93 2.70 -7.22
N VAL A 251 -16.69 2.82 -7.71
CA VAL A 251 -16.01 4.12 -7.85
C VAL A 251 -16.71 4.99 -8.91
N MET A 252 -17.11 4.41 -10.04
CA MET A 252 -17.73 5.16 -11.14
C MET A 252 -19.15 5.64 -10.84
N GLU A 253 -19.89 4.90 -10.01
CA GLU A 253 -21.22 5.29 -9.52
C GLU A 253 -21.15 6.42 -8.48
N ASN A 254 -19.98 6.64 -7.87
CA ASN A 254 -19.75 7.64 -6.81
C ASN A 254 -18.65 8.66 -7.21
N LYS A 255 -18.64 9.08 -8.48
CA LYS A 255 -17.72 10.10 -9.00
C LYS A 255 -17.90 11.45 -8.32
#